data_8a76d605e2fa4ecc7f84a89e4933547c
#
_entry.id   8a76d605e2fa4ecc7f84a89e4933547c
#
_cell.length_a   1.000
_cell.length_b   1.000
_cell.length_c   1.000
_cell.angle_alpha   90.00
_cell.angle_beta   90.00
_cell.angle_gamma   90.00
#
_symmetry.space_group_name_H-M   'P 1'
#
loop_
_entity.id
_entity.type
_entity.pdbx_description
1 polymer ?
#
loop_
_entity_poly.entity_id
_entity_poly.type
_entity_poly.pdbx_seq_one_letter_code
_entity_poly.pdbx_strand_id
1 'polypeptide(L)'
;MKRIRDAMALAGCGILLASLLVGIEVAAASPPTAGSAEVAVAAAGRGHASPRLIDQRTNPPARQAATTGDQPTRGVDGSPTGENLPARVSTAAKSSATTTSAGVPGGPNTGGSGLPRAPSPRTINSNFAGIDQAGGGGAQPSDVNASVGPTQILETVNRRVTVYDKAGVQQCTNTLAGWLGLGTTNVFDPRTLYDNLNNRFVIIATTTGTAGTAPRLFLAASTSGNACGGYFVYTLTFSGALFPLGTLLDYPYLGQDRVAILSSTNNFNPGYVNSTAWSVSKALVYAGAAVTFPAFPVAFSTAPVTVVGIPIAPTANTFYVAGVPGTGYRLYRMSNSAGPGTTLVLQATVASAYASPSRRVNQCGTATTLDPLDGRIAWAPVQAANSPFIWFTHGTDIAGYPGVRYGAISTSTNTATVANAFHSGTSDDFNPSLGAFEVTPNSFQIWLNWAYTDTGASTCRNTSMAFDGVLPGGGVPALTNTDVTLVVGSNTNSNTRFGDYSSVHVDPVAASATCPAGRTALLAQQYFVGGTWATRLVRVSFGPGC
;
A
#
# COMPACT_ATOMS: atom_id res chain seq x y z
N MET A 1 42.07 41.11 49.52
CA MET A 1 41.96 42.16 50.56
C MET A 1 40.53 42.73 50.50
N LYS A 2 39.88 42.69 51.70
CA LYS A 2 38.78 43.57 52.19
C LYS A 2 37.57 43.73 51.25
N ARG A 3 36.39 43.17 51.58
CA ARG A 3 35.39 43.59 52.59
C ARG A 3 34.81 44.97 52.35
N ILE A 4 33.48 45.02 52.22
CA ILE A 4 32.45 45.65 53.11
C ILE A 4 31.19 45.76 52.24
N ARG A 5 30.02 45.15 52.44
CA ARG A 5 28.97 45.23 53.45
C ARG A 5 28.23 46.58 53.50
N ASP A 6 26.92 46.42 53.48
CA ASP A 6 25.79 47.21 54.04
C ASP A 6 25.15 48.22 53.08
N ALA A 7 23.91 48.43 53.05
CA ALA A 7 22.65 48.00 53.65
C ALA A 7 21.55 49.00 53.26
N MET A 8 20.30 48.55 53.20
CA MET A 8 19.05 49.27 53.39
C MET A 8 18.69 50.45 52.41
N ALA A 9 17.46 50.62 51.91
CA ALA A 9 16.16 50.53 52.54
C ALA A 9 15.01 50.56 51.49
N LEU A 10 13.90 49.97 51.83
CA LEU A 10 12.50 50.14 51.53
C LEU A 10 12.04 51.29 50.63
N ALA A 11 11.24 51.02 49.64
CA ALA A 11 9.97 51.71 49.38
C ALA A 11 9.03 50.72 48.60
N GLY A 12 7.88 50.49 49.19
CA GLY A 12 6.87 49.56 48.69
C GLY A 12 6.06 50.14 47.53
N CYS A 13 5.67 49.29 46.65
CA CYS A 13 4.50 49.49 45.80
C CYS A 13 3.81 48.13 45.62
N GLY A 14 2.68 48.01 46.28
CA GLY A 14 1.86 46.80 46.22
C GLY A 14 1.19 46.70 44.85
N ILE A 15 1.43 45.57 44.18
CA ILE A 15 0.59 45.15 43.08
C ILE A 15 -0.07 43.85 43.52
N LEU A 16 -1.39 43.89 43.69
CA LEU A 16 -2.25 42.71 43.85
C LEU A 16 -2.10 41.81 42.64
N LEU A 17 -1.42 40.66 42.79
CA LEU A 17 -1.60 39.53 41.87
C LEU A 17 -2.82 38.74 42.32
N ALA A 18 -3.92 38.93 41.64
CA ALA A 18 -5.05 38.01 41.69
C ALA A 18 -4.62 36.69 41.05
N SER A 19 -4.39 35.68 41.87
CA SER A 19 -4.15 34.30 41.44
C SER A 19 -5.45 33.74 40.85
N LEU A 20 -5.55 33.77 39.52
CA LEU A 20 -6.56 32.98 38.81
C LEU A 20 -6.08 31.51 38.82
N LEU A 21 -6.50 30.75 39.81
CA LEU A 21 -6.46 29.29 39.79
C LEU A 21 -7.48 28.82 38.74
N VAL A 22 -7.04 28.68 37.51
CA VAL A 22 -7.77 27.87 36.54
C VAL A 22 -7.57 26.40 36.97
N GLY A 23 -8.59 25.84 37.58
CA GLY A 23 -8.64 24.42 37.83
C GLY A 23 -8.63 23.67 36.48
N ILE A 24 -7.50 23.08 36.14
CA ILE A 24 -7.44 22.08 35.09
C ILE A 24 -8.08 20.83 35.70
N GLU A 25 -9.38 20.65 35.48
CA GLU A 25 -9.98 19.33 35.60
C GLU A 25 -9.33 18.43 34.56
N VAL A 26 -8.37 17.63 35.00
CA VAL A 26 -7.91 16.48 34.26
C VAL A 26 -9.10 15.53 34.20
N ALA A 27 -9.86 15.58 33.09
CA ALA A 27 -10.86 14.58 32.82
C ALA A 27 -10.14 13.22 32.87
N ALA A 28 -10.48 12.43 33.88
CA ALA A 28 -10.03 11.06 33.98
C ALA A 28 -10.46 10.35 32.69
N ALA A 29 -9.46 9.96 31.88
CA ALA A 29 -9.72 9.13 30.71
C ALA A 29 -10.49 7.90 31.19
N SER A 30 -11.68 7.71 30.66
CA SER A 30 -12.45 6.48 30.88
C SER A 30 -11.55 5.29 30.59
N PRO A 31 -11.53 4.25 31.43
CA PRO A 31 -10.72 3.07 31.15
C PRO A 31 -11.11 2.53 29.75
N PRO A 32 -10.15 2.08 28.94
CA PRO A 32 -10.45 1.51 27.64
C PRO A 32 -11.47 0.40 27.82
N THR A 33 -12.58 0.49 27.09
CA THR A 33 -13.54 -0.63 26.96
C THR A 33 -12.73 -1.87 26.63
N ALA A 34 -13.03 -2.98 27.32
CA ALA A 34 -12.30 -4.25 27.23
C ALA A 34 -12.02 -4.64 25.78
N GLY A 35 -10.91 -4.17 25.25
CA GLY A 35 -10.35 -4.62 23.99
C GLY A 35 -9.92 -6.07 24.15
N SER A 36 -10.14 -6.88 23.14
CA SER A 36 -9.61 -8.24 23.10
C SER A 36 -8.13 -8.20 23.52
N ALA A 37 -7.75 -9.03 24.49
CA ALA A 37 -6.35 -9.10 24.97
C ALA A 37 -5.41 -9.37 23.79
N GLU A 38 -4.26 -8.70 23.78
CA GLU A 38 -3.22 -8.96 22.77
C GLU A 38 -2.82 -10.44 22.80
N VAL A 39 -2.75 -11.08 21.64
CA VAL A 39 -2.41 -12.49 21.51
C VAL A 39 -1.03 -12.61 20.85
N ALA A 40 -0.07 -13.16 21.58
CA ALA A 40 1.26 -13.44 21.06
C ALA A 40 1.19 -14.49 19.92
N VAL A 41 1.87 -14.21 18.83
CA VAL A 41 2.00 -15.11 17.68
C VAL A 41 3.39 -15.73 17.73
N ALA A 42 3.48 -17.04 17.92
CA ALA A 42 4.76 -17.74 17.92
C ALA A 42 5.33 -17.83 16.50
N ALA A 43 6.65 -17.60 16.36
CA ALA A 43 7.34 -17.88 15.11
C ALA A 43 7.38 -19.40 14.87
N ALA A 44 6.93 -19.83 13.69
CA ALA A 44 6.91 -21.25 13.32
C ALA A 44 7.72 -21.57 12.05
N GLY A 45 8.41 -20.57 11.50
CA GLY A 45 9.31 -20.71 10.36
C GLY A 45 10.47 -19.71 10.42
N ARG A 46 11.42 -19.86 9.51
CA ARG A 46 12.57 -18.97 9.36
C ARG A 46 12.88 -18.73 7.88
N GLY A 47 13.35 -17.53 7.58
CA GLY A 47 13.94 -17.19 6.29
C GLY A 47 15.44 -16.91 6.44
N HIS A 48 16.18 -17.20 5.37
CA HIS A 48 17.61 -16.90 5.28
C HIS A 48 18.01 -16.63 3.83
N ALA A 49 19.03 -15.81 3.63
CA ALA A 49 19.63 -15.58 2.32
C ALA A 49 21.02 -14.95 2.44
N SER A 50 21.82 -15.21 1.40
CA SER A 50 23.04 -14.43 1.09
C SER A 50 22.84 -13.70 -0.23
N PRO A 51 23.37 -12.48 -0.38
CA PRO A 51 23.14 -11.68 -1.58
C PRO A 51 24.10 -12.04 -2.72
N ARG A 52 23.68 -11.66 -3.93
CA ARG A 52 24.54 -11.50 -5.11
C ARG A 52 24.48 -10.06 -5.58
N LEU A 53 25.58 -9.51 -6.03
CA LEU A 53 25.59 -8.19 -6.66
C LEU A 53 25.29 -8.33 -8.15
N ILE A 54 24.25 -7.63 -8.62
CA ILE A 54 23.86 -7.56 -10.04
C ILE A 54 23.89 -6.09 -10.43
N ASP A 55 24.66 -5.73 -11.46
CA ASP A 55 24.71 -4.38 -12.00
C ASP A 55 23.88 -4.30 -13.28
N GLN A 56 22.81 -3.49 -13.27
CA GLN A 56 21.89 -3.37 -14.39
C GLN A 56 22.55 -2.76 -15.64
N ARG A 57 23.65 -2.01 -15.48
CA ARG A 57 24.40 -1.41 -16.60
C ARG A 57 25.16 -2.44 -17.42
N THR A 58 25.53 -3.56 -16.81
CA THR A 58 26.33 -4.64 -17.43
C THR A 58 25.57 -5.95 -17.57
N ASN A 59 24.37 -6.04 -16.98
CA ASN A 59 23.53 -7.23 -16.99
C ASN A 59 22.67 -7.25 -18.26
N PRO A 60 22.96 -8.09 -19.27
CA PRO A 60 22.21 -8.09 -20.52
C PRO A 60 20.76 -8.53 -20.26
N PRO A 61 19.80 -8.09 -21.09
CA PRO A 61 18.42 -8.56 -21.02
C PRO A 61 18.37 -10.08 -21.10
N ALA A 62 17.81 -10.74 -20.08
CA ALA A 62 17.60 -12.16 -20.09
C ALA A 62 16.54 -12.51 -21.15
N ARG A 63 16.73 -13.62 -21.86
CA ARG A 63 15.67 -14.18 -22.72
C ARG A 63 14.46 -14.48 -21.85
N GLN A 64 13.32 -13.97 -22.24
CA GLN A 64 12.07 -14.24 -21.56
C GLN A 64 11.68 -15.71 -21.76
N ALA A 65 11.34 -16.41 -20.68
CA ALA A 65 10.77 -17.74 -20.80
C ALA A 65 9.43 -17.63 -21.55
N ALA A 66 9.29 -18.36 -22.63
CA ALA A 66 8.03 -18.49 -23.34
C ALA A 66 7.09 -19.36 -22.47
N THR A 67 6.30 -18.76 -21.65
CA THR A 67 5.21 -19.44 -20.93
C THR A 67 3.91 -18.71 -21.23
N THR A 68 3.07 -19.35 -21.97
CA THR A 68 1.66 -19.03 -22.15
C THR A 68 0.90 -19.60 -20.96
N GLY A 69 0.92 -18.94 -19.83
CA GLY A 69 0.18 -19.42 -18.67
C GLY A 69 -0.25 -18.25 -17.81
N ASP A 70 -1.57 -18.12 -17.63
CA ASP A 70 -2.12 -17.27 -16.59
C ASP A 70 -1.56 -17.70 -15.24
N GLN A 71 -1.31 -16.73 -14.36
CA GLN A 71 -0.97 -17.05 -12.98
C GLN A 71 -2.15 -17.80 -12.35
N PRO A 72 -1.92 -18.84 -11.57
CA PRO A 72 -3.00 -19.55 -10.92
C PRO A 72 -3.69 -18.61 -9.92
N THR A 73 -4.97 -18.33 -10.13
CA THR A 73 -5.83 -17.78 -9.10
C THR A 73 -6.09 -18.84 -8.06
N ARG A 74 -5.77 -18.54 -6.82
CA ARG A 74 -6.03 -19.46 -5.72
C ARG A 74 -6.81 -18.73 -4.64
N GLY A 75 -8.08 -19.14 -4.49
CA GLY A 75 -8.92 -18.73 -3.37
C GLY A 75 -8.61 -19.51 -2.09
N VAL A 76 -8.96 -18.95 -0.97
CA VAL A 76 -8.89 -19.61 0.33
C VAL A 76 -10.15 -20.46 0.51
N ASP A 77 -9.98 -21.77 0.76
CA ASP A 77 -11.01 -22.67 1.31
C ASP A 77 -12.44 -22.48 0.77
N GLY A 78 -12.59 -22.42 -0.54
CA GLY A 78 -13.90 -22.26 -1.16
C GLY A 78 -14.50 -20.86 -1.04
N SER A 79 -13.77 -19.88 -0.50
CA SER A 79 -14.15 -18.49 -0.62
C SER A 79 -14.18 -18.10 -2.10
N PRO A 80 -15.25 -17.44 -2.58
CA PRO A 80 -15.30 -17.02 -3.96
C PRO A 80 -14.14 -16.06 -4.22
N THR A 81 -13.20 -16.46 -5.07
CA THR A 81 -12.34 -15.48 -5.74
C THR A 81 -13.25 -14.61 -6.59
N GLY A 82 -12.87 -13.36 -6.84
CA GLY A 82 -13.64 -12.52 -7.74
C GLY A 82 -13.96 -13.20 -9.08
N GLU A 83 -13.14 -14.16 -9.54
CA GLU A 83 -13.35 -14.94 -10.77
C GLU A 83 -14.63 -15.77 -10.78
N ASN A 84 -15.08 -16.26 -9.63
CA ASN A 84 -16.29 -17.07 -9.50
C ASN A 84 -17.56 -16.26 -9.25
N LEU A 85 -17.46 -14.93 -9.16
CA LEU A 85 -18.59 -14.07 -8.94
C LEU A 85 -19.47 -13.96 -10.20
N PRO A 86 -20.81 -13.87 -10.06
CA PRO A 86 -21.70 -13.65 -11.18
C PRO A 86 -21.53 -12.23 -11.77
N ALA A 87 -21.91 -12.05 -13.02
CA ALA A 87 -22.01 -10.72 -13.60
C ALA A 87 -23.02 -9.86 -12.83
N ARG A 88 -22.79 -8.56 -12.77
CA ARG A 88 -23.68 -7.61 -12.11
C ARG A 88 -25.05 -7.53 -12.80
N VAL A 89 -26.12 -7.60 -12.03
CA VAL A 89 -27.51 -7.49 -12.50
C VAL A 89 -28.24 -6.29 -11.85
N SER A 90 -27.56 -5.54 -10.92
CA SER A 90 -28.21 -4.46 -10.18
C SER A 90 -28.55 -3.26 -11.08
N THR A 91 -29.71 -2.68 -10.86
CA THR A 91 -30.19 -1.43 -11.48
C THR A 91 -30.20 -0.26 -10.51
N ALA A 92 -29.96 -0.49 -9.22
CA ALA A 92 -29.93 0.58 -8.21
C ALA A 92 -28.60 1.35 -8.30
N ALA A 93 -28.67 2.68 -8.32
CA ALA A 93 -27.48 3.52 -8.29
C ALA A 93 -26.84 3.53 -6.88
N LYS A 94 -25.53 3.64 -6.82
CA LYS A 94 -24.78 3.85 -5.57
C LYS A 94 -25.16 5.20 -4.97
N SER A 95 -25.23 5.26 -3.64
CA SER A 95 -25.36 6.51 -2.91
C SER A 95 -24.12 6.76 -2.07
N SER A 96 -23.71 8.01 -1.92
CA SER A 96 -22.58 8.43 -1.10
C SER A 96 -22.96 8.42 0.38
N ALA A 97 -23.11 7.23 0.97
CA ALA A 97 -23.28 7.11 2.41
C ALA A 97 -21.92 6.97 3.09
N THR A 98 -21.51 7.98 3.83
CA THR A 98 -20.41 7.87 4.78
C THR A 98 -20.91 7.05 5.97
N THR A 99 -20.52 5.79 6.08
CA THR A 99 -20.81 4.99 7.28
C THR A 99 -19.69 5.19 8.28
N THR A 100 -19.94 6.02 9.29
CA THR A 100 -19.12 6.06 10.50
C THR A 100 -19.49 4.85 11.35
N SER A 101 -18.60 3.87 11.52
CA SER A 101 -18.77 2.89 12.59
C SER A 101 -18.60 3.61 13.92
N ALA A 102 -19.57 3.44 14.82
CA ALA A 102 -19.58 4.07 16.13
C ALA A 102 -18.29 3.76 16.90
N GLY A 103 -17.60 4.80 17.38
CA GLY A 103 -16.60 4.66 18.41
C GLY A 103 -15.19 5.18 18.13
N VAL A 104 -15.04 6.35 17.52
CA VAL A 104 -13.83 7.15 17.78
C VAL A 104 -14.24 8.24 18.78
N PRO A 105 -13.69 8.24 20.02
CA PRO A 105 -13.72 9.45 20.82
C PRO A 105 -12.92 10.47 20.03
N GLY A 106 -13.59 11.47 19.46
CA GLY A 106 -12.93 12.55 18.77
C GLY A 106 -11.89 13.17 19.70
N GLY A 107 -10.68 13.37 19.21
CA GLY A 107 -9.95 14.57 19.64
C GLY A 107 -10.91 15.75 19.44
N PRO A 108 -10.71 16.91 20.11
CA PRO A 108 -11.72 17.94 20.24
C PRO A 108 -12.32 18.27 18.88
N ASN A 109 -13.53 17.80 18.68
CA ASN A 109 -14.36 18.10 17.54
C ASN A 109 -14.80 19.55 17.74
N THR A 110 -13.99 20.48 17.27
CA THR A 110 -14.51 21.82 17.00
C THR A 110 -15.51 21.63 15.87
N GLY A 111 -16.80 21.63 16.23
CA GLY A 111 -17.93 21.34 15.36
C GLY A 111 -17.84 22.08 14.04
N GLY A 112 -17.32 21.40 13.05
CA GLY A 112 -17.42 21.74 11.65
C GLY A 112 -18.66 21.06 11.10
N SER A 113 -19.73 21.80 10.91
CA SER A 113 -20.85 21.42 10.06
C SER A 113 -20.29 20.81 8.79
N GLY A 114 -20.72 19.57 8.43
CA GLY A 114 -20.29 18.83 7.24
C GLY A 114 -20.73 19.50 5.93
N LEU A 115 -20.19 20.67 5.65
CA LEU A 115 -20.28 21.27 4.33
C LEU A 115 -19.36 20.48 3.38
N PRO A 116 -19.79 20.20 2.16
CA PRO A 116 -18.92 19.64 1.15
C PRO A 116 -17.65 20.49 1.06
N ARG A 117 -16.50 19.89 1.33
CA ARG A 117 -15.22 20.58 1.21
C ARG A 117 -15.02 20.93 -0.27
N ALA A 118 -14.67 22.16 -0.57
CA ALA A 118 -14.34 22.56 -1.93
C ALA A 118 -13.26 21.61 -2.51
N PRO A 119 -13.37 21.21 -3.79
CA PRO A 119 -12.37 20.36 -4.43
C PRO A 119 -10.98 20.95 -4.23
N SER A 120 -10.05 20.15 -3.75
CA SER A 120 -8.65 20.59 -3.63
C SER A 120 -8.07 20.82 -5.02
N PRO A 121 -7.41 21.96 -5.29
CA PRO A 121 -6.79 22.16 -6.59
C PRO A 121 -5.76 21.07 -6.84
N ARG A 122 -5.93 20.35 -7.95
CA ARG A 122 -5.10 19.21 -8.35
C ARG A 122 -4.34 19.56 -9.60
N THR A 123 -3.05 19.23 -9.63
CA THR A 123 -2.18 19.42 -10.80
C THR A 123 -1.66 18.07 -11.24
N ILE A 124 -1.80 17.77 -12.52
CA ILE A 124 -1.14 16.62 -13.15
C ILE A 124 0.25 17.08 -13.59
N ASN A 125 1.29 16.62 -12.90
CA ASN A 125 2.68 17.01 -13.16
C ASN A 125 3.27 16.24 -14.34
N SER A 126 2.96 14.95 -14.45
CA SER A 126 3.26 14.12 -15.62
C SER A 126 2.23 13.00 -15.74
N ASN A 127 1.94 12.59 -16.98
CA ASN A 127 0.95 11.55 -17.27
C ASN A 127 1.38 10.84 -18.55
N PHE A 128 1.95 9.65 -18.43
CA PHE A 128 2.53 8.90 -19.55
C PHE A 128 2.20 7.41 -19.50
N ALA A 129 2.23 6.76 -20.66
CA ALA A 129 2.08 5.33 -20.77
C ALA A 129 3.35 4.65 -20.23
N GLY A 130 3.16 3.66 -19.37
CA GLY A 130 4.21 2.77 -18.90
C GLY A 130 4.36 1.54 -19.81
N ILE A 131 4.57 0.37 -19.22
CA ILE A 131 4.72 -0.89 -19.93
C ILE A 131 3.35 -1.36 -20.46
N ASP A 132 3.30 -1.80 -21.71
CA ASP A 132 2.15 -2.48 -22.29
C ASP A 132 2.33 -4.01 -22.26
N GLN A 133 1.29 -4.73 -22.65
CA GLN A 133 1.30 -6.20 -22.62
C GLN A 133 2.43 -6.80 -23.48
N ALA A 134 2.70 -6.23 -24.65
CA ALA A 134 3.78 -6.70 -25.51
C ALA A 134 5.15 -6.45 -24.86
N GLY A 135 5.38 -5.25 -24.34
CA GLY A 135 6.57 -4.88 -23.56
C GLY A 135 6.73 -5.72 -22.30
N GLY A 136 5.63 -6.07 -21.63
CA GLY A 136 5.58 -7.00 -20.50
C GLY A 136 5.74 -8.48 -20.89
N GLY A 137 6.02 -8.78 -22.16
CA GLY A 137 6.26 -10.13 -22.67
C GLY A 137 5.02 -11.00 -22.76
N GLY A 138 3.86 -10.39 -22.99
CA GLY A 138 2.59 -11.08 -23.17
C GLY A 138 1.99 -11.65 -21.88
N ALA A 139 2.58 -11.39 -20.70
CA ALA A 139 2.03 -11.87 -19.44
C ALA A 139 0.63 -11.31 -19.19
N GLN A 140 -0.21 -12.10 -18.55
CA GLN A 140 -1.53 -11.70 -18.05
C GLN A 140 -1.72 -12.26 -16.65
N PRO A 141 -2.17 -11.44 -15.70
CA PRO A 141 -2.38 -9.98 -15.79
C PRO A 141 -1.08 -9.17 -15.78
N SER A 142 -1.19 -7.82 -15.76
CA SER A 142 -0.02 -6.94 -15.68
C SER A 142 0.65 -6.96 -14.32
N ASP A 143 -0.14 -6.94 -13.25
CA ASP A 143 0.29 -6.80 -11.85
C ASP A 143 1.22 -5.62 -11.66
N VAL A 144 0.76 -4.46 -12.15
CA VAL A 144 1.55 -3.23 -12.16
C VAL A 144 1.83 -2.72 -10.75
N ASN A 145 3.07 -2.35 -10.51
CA ASN A 145 3.50 -1.64 -9.32
C ASN A 145 4.60 -0.65 -9.69
N ALA A 146 4.59 0.55 -9.10
CA ALA A 146 5.64 1.53 -9.39
C ALA A 146 6.02 2.27 -8.11
N SER A 147 7.30 2.58 -7.97
CA SER A 147 7.85 3.41 -6.90
C SER A 147 8.57 4.62 -7.47
N VAL A 148 8.67 5.69 -6.67
CA VAL A 148 9.27 6.95 -7.09
C VAL A 148 10.35 7.40 -6.11
N GLY A 149 11.55 7.64 -6.65
CA GLY A 149 12.66 8.27 -5.96
C GLY A 149 12.78 9.76 -6.31
N PRO A 150 13.84 10.44 -5.89
CA PRO A 150 14.01 11.87 -6.16
C PRO A 150 14.00 12.23 -7.65
N THR A 151 14.58 11.40 -8.51
CA THR A 151 14.77 11.67 -9.94
C THR A 151 14.20 10.62 -10.88
N GLN A 152 13.87 9.42 -10.37
CA GLN A 152 13.49 8.26 -11.18
C GLN A 152 12.22 7.63 -10.68
N ILE A 153 11.49 6.99 -11.59
CA ILE A 153 10.35 6.11 -11.36
C ILE A 153 10.78 4.71 -11.78
N LEU A 154 10.59 3.73 -10.90
CA LEU A 154 10.80 2.32 -11.20
C LEU A 154 9.44 1.65 -11.29
N GLU A 155 9.08 1.16 -12.47
CA GLU A 155 7.88 0.38 -12.74
C GLU A 155 8.22 -1.09 -12.83
N THR A 156 7.39 -1.92 -12.21
CA THR A 156 7.40 -3.38 -12.37
C THR A 156 6.04 -3.85 -12.89
N VAL A 157 6.07 -4.78 -13.82
CA VAL A 157 4.91 -5.61 -14.19
C VAL A 157 5.35 -7.07 -14.16
N ASN A 158 4.41 -8.00 -14.25
CA ASN A 158 4.77 -9.40 -14.45
C ASN A 158 5.78 -9.51 -15.58
N ARG A 159 6.98 -10.02 -15.26
CA ARG A 159 8.11 -10.30 -16.15
C ARG A 159 8.93 -9.09 -16.66
N ARG A 160 8.63 -7.85 -16.29
CA ARG A 160 9.41 -6.68 -16.76
C ARG A 160 9.66 -5.66 -15.64
N VAL A 161 10.82 -5.05 -15.68
CA VAL A 161 11.16 -3.85 -14.90
C VAL A 161 11.60 -2.76 -15.87
N THR A 162 11.08 -1.55 -15.69
CA THR A 162 11.47 -0.38 -16.48
C THR A 162 11.65 0.81 -15.57
N VAL A 163 12.68 1.60 -15.83
CA VAL A 163 12.97 2.84 -15.11
C VAL A 163 12.78 4.02 -16.05
N TYR A 164 12.09 5.03 -15.56
CA TYR A 164 11.87 6.30 -16.27
C TYR A 164 12.42 7.46 -15.42
N ASP A 165 12.69 8.58 -16.06
CA ASP A 165 12.74 9.85 -15.35
C ASP A 165 11.31 10.32 -14.97
N LYS A 166 11.21 11.43 -14.24
CA LYS A 166 9.89 11.94 -13.81
C LYS A 166 9.05 12.56 -14.95
N ALA A 167 9.63 12.77 -16.13
CA ALA A 167 8.93 13.20 -17.33
C ALA A 167 8.40 12.02 -18.16
N GLY A 168 8.81 10.79 -17.85
CA GLY A 168 8.40 9.56 -18.53
C GLY A 168 9.38 9.08 -19.59
N VAL A 169 10.60 9.63 -19.65
CA VAL A 169 11.64 9.15 -20.57
C VAL A 169 12.29 7.90 -19.98
N GLN A 170 12.22 6.80 -20.72
CA GLN A 170 12.84 5.53 -20.33
C GLN A 170 14.34 5.65 -20.17
N GLN A 171 14.87 5.21 -19.03
CA GLN A 171 16.30 5.23 -18.71
C GLN A 171 16.95 3.85 -18.90
N CYS A 172 16.30 2.80 -18.41
CA CYS A 172 16.74 1.42 -18.58
C CYS A 172 15.55 0.46 -18.43
N THR A 173 15.68 -0.76 -18.97
CA THR A 173 14.68 -1.81 -18.87
C THR A 173 15.32 -3.19 -18.95
N ASN A 174 14.72 -4.18 -18.30
CA ASN A 174 15.11 -5.58 -18.40
C ASN A 174 13.89 -6.48 -18.09
N THR A 175 13.99 -7.78 -18.43
CA THR A 175 13.06 -8.75 -17.88
C THR A 175 13.20 -8.80 -16.37
N LEU A 176 12.13 -9.13 -15.64
CA LEU A 176 12.17 -9.27 -14.18
C LEU A 176 13.22 -10.31 -13.74
N ALA A 177 13.27 -11.46 -14.43
CA ALA A 177 14.30 -12.47 -14.18
C ALA A 177 15.72 -11.96 -14.49
N GLY A 178 15.91 -11.20 -15.58
CA GLY A 178 17.16 -10.56 -15.89
C GLY A 178 17.58 -9.54 -14.84
N TRP A 179 16.64 -8.69 -14.40
CA TRP A 179 16.89 -7.71 -13.33
C TRP A 179 17.40 -8.37 -12.05
N LEU A 180 16.84 -9.53 -11.71
CA LEU A 180 17.23 -10.31 -10.54
C LEU A 180 18.42 -11.27 -10.80
N GLY A 181 18.99 -11.31 -12.02
CA GLY A 181 20.08 -12.20 -12.39
C GLY A 181 19.72 -13.68 -12.31
N LEU A 182 18.48 -14.04 -12.63
CA LEU A 182 17.92 -15.38 -12.49
C LEU A 182 17.80 -16.15 -13.82
N GLY A 183 18.35 -15.59 -14.91
CA GLY A 183 18.33 -16.23 -16.22
C GLY A 183 16.91 -16.43 -16.75
N THR A 184 16.51 -17.68 -16.98
CA THR A 184 15.21 -18.06 -17.53
C THR A 184 14.19 -18.46 -16.47
N THR A 185 14.46 -18.23 -15.18
CA THR A 185 13.51 -18.55 -14.10
C THR A 185 12.20 -17.79 -14.31
N ASN A 186 11.06 -18.48 -14.19
CA ASN A 186 9.76 -17.82 -14.22
C ASN A 186 9.55 -17.07 -12.91
N VAL A 187 9.65 -15.75 -12.96
CA VAL A 187 9.48 -14.82 -11.83
C VAL A 187 8.31 -13.91 -12.13
N PHE A 188 7.47 -13.67 -11.14
CA PHE A 188 6.22 -12.93 -11.28
C PHE A 188 5.82 -12.26 -9.95
N ASP A 189 4.67 -11.58 -9.93
CA ASP A 189 4.13 -10.84 -8.77
C ASP A 189 5.15 -9.84 -8.18
N PRO A 190 5.71 -8.95 -8.99
CA PRO A 190 6.68 -8.00 -8.46
C PRO A 190 5.99 -6.89 -7.69
N ARG A 191 6.59 -6.50 -6.56
CA ARG A 191 6.29 -5.23 -5.91
C ARG A 191 7.57 -4.42 -5.72
N THR A 192 7.41 -3.10 -5.71
CA THR A 192 8.52 -2.18 -5.51
C THR A 192 8.16 -1.08 -4.53
N LEU A 193 9.16 -0.60 -3.79
CA LEU A 193 9.08 0.60 -2.98
C LEU A 193 10.38 1.40 -3.09
N TYR A 194 10.31 2.67 -2.73
CA TYR A 194 11.47 3.51 -2.53
C TYR A 194 11.63 3.87 -1.05
N ASP A 195 12.80 3.54 -0.50
CA ASP A 195 13.18 3.93 0.84
C ASP A 195 13.84 5.31 0.81
N ASN A 196 13.05 6.34 1.12
CA ASN A 196 13.50 7.72 1.10
C ASN A 196 14.59 8.00 2.16
N LEU A 197 14.54 7.30 3.30
CA LEU A 197 15.51 7.49 4.38
C LEU A 197 16.91 7.00 3.98
N ASN A 198 16.98 5.86 3.29
CA ASN A 198 18.23 5.22 2.90
C ASN A 198 18.59 5.43 1.43
N ASN A 199 17.73 6.11 0.66
CA ASN A 199 17.89 6.36 -0.77
C ASN A 199 18.11 5.05 -1.56
N ARG A 200 17.13 4.12 -1.47
CA ARG A 200 17.18 2.79 -2.08
C ARG A 200 15.86 2.41 -2.73
N PHE A 201 15.92 1.82 -3.91
CA PHE A 201 14.82 1.09 -4.51
C PHE A 201 14.86 -0.36 -4.03
N VAL A 202 13.68 -0.91 -3.71
CA VAL A 202 13.52 -2.30 -3.28
C VAL A 202 12.49 -2.97 -4.17
N ILE A 203 12.79 -4.19 -4.60
CA ILE A 203 11.89 -5.05 -5.38
C ILE A 203 11.76 -6.38 -4.66
N ILE A 204 10.55 -6.91 -4.57
CA ILE A 204 10.27 -8.29 -4.19
C ILE A 204 9.52 -8.98 -5.32
N ALA A 205 9.74 -10.28 -5.51
CA ALA A 205 9.02 -11.08 -6.50
C ALA A 205 9.02 -12.55 -6.09
N THR A 206 8.08 -13.32 -6.63
CA THR A 206 7.94 -14.75 -6.37
C THR A 206 8.30 -15.61 -7.58
N THR A 207 8.30 -16.91 -7.37
CA THR A 207 8.42 -17.96 -8.41
C THR A 207 7.53 -19.13 -8.05
N THR A 208 7.17 -19.95 -9.03
CA THR A 208 6.39 -21.17 -8.78
C THR A 208 7.10 -22.08 -7.78
N GLY A 209 6.33 -22.69 -6.87
CA GLY A 209 6.82 -23.73 -5.99
C GLY A 209 7.27 -24.95 -6.82
N THR A 210 8.43 -25.49 -6.48
CA THR A 210 8.95 -26.72 -7.12
C THR A 210 8.90 -27.86 -6.13
N ALA A 211 8.26 -28.96 -6.48
CA ALA A 211 8.12 -30.13 -5.62
C ALA A 211 9.47 -30.56 -5.03
N GLY A 212 9.50 -30.86 -3.76
CA GLY A 212 10.70 -31.29 -3.05
C GLY A 212 11.73 -30.19 -2.74
N THR A 213 11.46 -28.93 -3.11
CA THR A 213 12.37 -27.80 -2.83
C THR A 213 11.81 -26.86 -1.77
N ALA A 214 12.69 -26.19 -1.03
CA ALA A 214 12.28 -25.16 -0.08
C ALA A 214 11.63 -23.97 -0.80
N PRO A 215 10.55 -23.40 -0.24
CA PRO A 215 9.91 -22.19 -0.77
C PRO A 215 10.88 -21.01 -0.81
N ARG A 216 10.77 -20.16 -1.82
CA ARG A 216 11.67 -19.04 -2.02
C ARG A 216 10.98 -17.81 -2.60
N LEU A 217 11.49 -16.64 -2.23
CA LEU A 217 11.19 -15.34 -2.80
C LEU A 217 12.48 -14.66 -3.25
N PHE A 218 12.35 -13.64 -4.06
CA PHE A 218 13.48 -12.81 -4.48
C PHE A 218 13.29 -11.40 -3.94
N LEU A 219 14.30 -10.91 -3.23
CA LEU A 219 14.37 -9.54 -2.73
C LEU A 219 15.59 -8.86 -3.35
N ALA A 220 15.41 -7.71 -3.96
CA ALA A 220 16.49 -6.92 -4.52
C ALA A 220 16.45 -5.51 -3.92
N ALA A 221 17.62 -5.01 -3.50
CA ALA A 221 17.77 -3.66 -3.00
C ALA A 221 18.89 -2.96 -3.77
N SER A 222 18.61 -1.76 -4.30
CA SER A 222 19.61 -0.99 -5.04
C SER A 222 20.77 -0.58 -4.13
N THR A 223 21.98 -0.51 -4.69
CA THR A 223 23.19 -0.09 -3.94
C THR A 223 23.27 1.43 -3.75
N SER A 224 22.42 2.18 -4.45
CA SER A 224 22.33 3.65 -4.41
C SER A 224 20.92 4.12 -4.79
N GLY A 225 20.70 5.43 -4.82
CA GLY A 225 19.46 6.04 -5.33
C GLY A 225 19.28 5.96 -6.85
N ASN A 226 20.22 5.38 -7.59
CA ASN A 226 20.08 5.17 -9.03
C ASN A 226 19.44 3.80 -9.28
N ALA A 227 18.20 3.80 -9.76
CA ALA A 227 17.46 2.59 -10.07
C ALA A 227 18.08 1.77 -11.21
N CYS A 228 18.84 2.37 -12.13
CA CYS A 228 19.57 1.67 -13.19
C CYS A 228 20.98 1.20 -12.75
N GLY A 229 21.30 1.27 -11.46
CA GLY A 229 22.60 0.88 -10.90
C GLY A 229 22.67 -0.59 -10.46
N GLY A 230 23.55 -0.86 -9.49
CA GLY A 230 23.70 -2.18 -8.88
C GLY A 230 22.60 -2.51 -7.89
N TYR A 231 22.34 -3.81 -7.72
CA TYR A 231 21.42 -4.35 -6.73
C TYR A 231 22.06 -5.50 -5.96
N PHE A 232 21.89 -5.51 -4.65
CA PHE A 232 22.03 -6.72 -3.85
C PHE A 232 20.77 -7.57 -3.99
N VAL A 233 20.89 -8.73 -4.63
CA VAL A 233 19.77 -9.64 -4.90
C VAL A 233 19.86 -10.85 -3.99
N TYR A 234 18.82 -11.08 -3.22
CA TYR A 234 18.66 -12.17 -2.27
C TYR A 234 17.68 -13.20 -2.78
N THR A 235 18.06 -14.47 -2.76
CA THR A 235 17.11 -15.58 -2.83
C THR A 235 16.75 -15.96 -1.41
N LEU A 236 15.62 -15.45 -0.92
CA LEU A 236 15.10 -15.77 0.40
C LEU A 236 14.55 -17.20 0.37
N THR A 237 15.16 -18.09 1.14
CA THR A 237 14.73 -19.49 1.28
C THR A 237 14.09 -19.67 2.65
N PHE A 238 12.96 -20.34 2.70
CA PHE A 238 12.18 -20.53 3.90
C PHE A 238 12.14 -21.97 4.36
N SER A 239 12.11 -22.18 5.68
CA SER A 239 12.05 -23.47 6.32
C SER A 239 11.20 -23.41 7.60
N GLY A 240 10.81 -24.57 8.09
CA GLY A 240 9.97 -24.72 9.28
C GLY A 240 8.54 -25.15 8.94
N ALA A 241 7.73 -25.26 9.99
CA ALA A 241 6.37 -25.83 9.87
C ALA A 241 5.42 -25.03 8.96
N LEU A 242 5.69 -23.72 8.78
CA LEU A 242 4.88 -22.85 7.90
C LEU A 242 5.12 -23.07 6.41
N PHE A 243 6.22 -23.73 6.04
CA PHE A 243 6.70 -23.78 4.67
C PHE A 243 7.00 -25.23 4.21
N PRO A 244 5.97 -26.07 3.96
CA PRO A 244 6.18 -27.37 3.36
C PRO A 244 6.97 -27.28 2.04
N LEU A 245 7.76 -28.29 1.71
CA LEU A 245 8.52 -28.32 0.45
C LEU A 245 7.56 -28.20 -0.75
N GLY A 246 7.94 -27.43 -1.75
CA GLY A 246 7.13 -27.18 -2.94
C GLY A 246 6.07 -26.10 -2.79
N THR A 247 5.99 -25.41 -1.62
CA THR A 247 5.02 -24.33 -1.43
C THR A 247 5.31 -23.13 -2.36
N LEU A 248 4.28 -22.65 -3.03
CA LEU A 248 4.27 -21.35 -3.67
C LEU A 248 4.06 -20.26 -2.60
N LEU A 249 4.93 -19.26 -2.59
CA LEU A 249 4.78 -18.05 -1.76
C LEU A 249 4.15 -16.97 -2.62
N ASP A 250 2.83 -17.00 -2.70
CA ASP A 250 2.02 -16.18 -3.60
C ASP A 250 1.74 -14.80 -3.01
N TYR A 251 1.41 -13.83 -3.87
CA TYR A 251 1.01 -12.49 -3.46
C TYR A 251 2.01 -11.83 -2.49
N PRO A 252 3.29 -11.65 -2.86
CA PRO A 252 4.30 -11.13 -1.95
C PRO A 252 4.04 -9.65 -1.68
N TYR A 253 3.54 -9.35 -0.50
CA TYR A 253 3.40 -7.97 -0.05
C TYR A 253 4.76 -7.35 0.26
N LEU A 254 4.87 -6.04 0.10
CA LEU A 254 6.08 -5.28 0.40
C LEU A 254 5.72 -4.01 1.17
N GLY A 255 6.34 -3.83 2.33
CA GLY A 255 6.23 -2.65 3.16
C GLY A 255 7.57 -2.34 3.82
N GLN A 256 7.62 -1.30 4.61
CA GLN A 256 8.82 -0.90 5.33
C GLN A 256 8.51 -0.11 6.59
N ASP A 257 9.40 -0.22 7.57
CA ASP A 257 9.54 0.75 8.63
C ASP A 257 10.91 1.44 8.54
N ARG A 258 11.32 2.14 9.58
CA ARG A 258 12.60 2.85 9.61
C ARG A 258 13.79 1.93 9.45
N VAL A 259 13.76 0.71 10.02
CA VAL A 259 14.92 -0.17 10.19
C VAL A 259 14.78 -1.51 9.45
N ALA A 260 13.59 -1.85 8.97
CA ALA A 260 13.29 -3.13 8.33
C ALA A 260 12.52 -2.98 7.02
N ILE A 261 12.74 -3.94 6.12
CA ILE A 261 11.85 -4.28 5.02
C ILE A 261 10.88 -5.32 5.56
N LEU A 262 9.60 -5.11 5.32
CA LEU A 262 8.49 -5.93 5.81
C LEU A 262 7.85 -6.66 4.64
N SER A 263 7.43 -7.90 4.85
CA SER A 263 6.71 -8.64 3.83
C SER A 263 5.77 -9.68 4.44
N SER A 264 4.88 -10.17 3.60
CA SER A 264 4.01 -11.30 3.89
C SER A 264 3.62 -12.00 2.60
N THR A 265 3.16 -13.26 2.71
CA THR A 265 2.74 -14.08 1.57
C THR A 265 1.54 -14.92 1.94
N ASN A 266 0.74 -15.28 0.92
CA ASN A 266 -0.23 -16.36 0.98
C ASN A 266 0.45 -17.62 0.43
N ASN A 267 0.41 -18.73 1.15
CA ASN A 267 1.18 -19.91 0.85
C ASN A 267 0.27 -21.04 0.34
N PHE A 268 0.64 -21.66 -0.78
CA PHE A 268 -0.17 -22.70 -1.44
C PHE A 268 0.66 -23.94 -1.74
N ASN A 269 0.05 -25.17 -1.55
CA ASN A 269 0.71 -26.43 -1.85
C ASN A 269 -0.29 -27.63 -2.00
N PRO A 270 -0.92 -27.91 -3.13
CA PRO A 270 -1.36 -26.97 -4.14
C PRO A 270 -2.47 -26.03 -3.64
N GLY A 271 -3.26 -26.42 -2.64
CA GLY A 271 -4.28 -25.59 -1.98
C GLY A 271 -3.66 -24.57 -1.03
N TYR A 272 -4.50 -23.67 -0.50
CA TYR A 272 -4.08 -22.73 0.54
C TYR A 272 -3.60 -23.50 1.79
N VAL A 273 -2.41 -23.16 2.26
CA VAL A 273 -1.80 -23.74 3.46
C VAL A 273 -1.93 -22.78 4.64
N ASN A 274 -1.42 -21.54 4.48
CA ASN A 274 -1.43 -20.50 5.48
C ASN A 274 -0.98 -19.16 4.87
N SER A 275 -0.96 -18.11 5.67
CA SER A 275 -0.28 -16.85 5.33
C SER A 275 0.79 -16.56 6.38
N THR A 276 1.85 -15.90 5.96
CA THR A 276 3.00 -15.62 6.81
C THR A 276 3.43 -14.17 6.72
N ALA A 277 3.88 -13.59 7.83
CA ALA A 277 4.52 -12.28 7.92
C ALA A 277 5.95 -12.42 8.41
N TRP A 278 6.84 -11.58 7.90
CA TRP A 278 8.24 -11.53 8.27
C TRP A 278 8.85 -10.16 7.99
N SER A 279 10.01 -9.90 8.55
CA SER A 279 10.77 -8.67 8.35
C SER A 279 12.26 -8.95 8.30
N VAL A 280 12.99 -8.11 7.56
CA VAL A 280 14.44 -8.23 7.43
C VAL A 280 15.14 -6.89 7.62
N SER A 281 16.28 -6.89 8.30
CA SER A 281 17.06 -5.69 8.60
C SER A 281 17.50 -4.94 7.35
N LYS A 282 17.12 -3.67 7.22
CA LYS A 282 17.61 -2.77 6.16
C LYS A 282 19.14 -2.60 6.22
N ALA A 283 19.71 -2.50 7.41
CA ALA A 283 21.15 -2.36 7.59
C ALA A 283 21.91 -3.53 6.96
N LEU A 284 21.45 -4.76 7.15
CA LEU A 284 22.06 -5.94 6.55
C LEU A 284 21.81 -6.00 5.03
N VAL A 285 20.57 -5.78 4.61
CA VAL A 285 20.20 -5.83 3.18
C VAL A 285 20.96 -4.78 2.38
N TYR A 286 21.07 -3.56 2.86
CA TYR A 286 21.74 -2.47 2.14
C TYR A 286 23.26 -2.52 2.20
N ALA A 287 23.82 -3.27 3.17
CA ALA A 287 25.24 -3.59 3.21
C ALA A 287 25.62 -4.80 2.35
N GLY A 288 24.66 -5.50 1.74
CA GLY A 288 24.93 -6.75 1.05
C GLY A 288 25.40 -7.85 1.99
N ALA A 289 24.87 -7.91 3.20
CA ALA A 289 25.18 -8.93 4.19
C ALA A 289 24.13 -10.06 4.21
N ALA A 290 24.53 -11.24 4.71
CA ALA A 290 23.59 -12.35 4.88
C ALA A 290 22.51 -12.00 5.90
N VAL A 291 21.29 -12.50 5.68
CA VAL A 291 20.12 -12.26 6.52
C VAL A 291 19.54 -13.57 7.03
N THR A 292 19.02 -13.53 8.25
CA THR A 292 18.21 -14.59 8.86
C THR A 292 17.13 -13.93 9.72
N PHE A 293 15.90 -14.39 9.62
CA PHE A 293 14.77 -13.78 10.30
C PHE A 293 13.66 -14.80 10.60
N PRO A 294 12.85 -14.59 11.65
CA PRO A 294 11.69 -15.42 11.95
C PRO A 294 10.53 -15.11 11.00
N ALA A 295 9.65 -16.10 10.81
CA ALA A 295 8.38 -15.97 10.10
C ALA A 295 7.22 -16.40 11.01
N PHE A 296 6.11 -15.70 10.90
CA PHE A 296 4.96 -15.80 11.79
C PHE A 296 3.68 -16.12 10.99
N PRO A 297 2.81 -17.01 11.49
CA PRO A 297 1.50 -17.22 10.90
C PRO A 297 0.62 -15.99 11.11
N VAL A 298 -0.11 -15.60 10.06
CA VAL A 298 -1.05 -14.47 10.09
C VAL A 298 -2.33 -14.81 9.33
N ALA A 299 -3.31 -13.95 9.37
CA ALA A 299 -4.53 -14.09 8.58
C ALA A 299 -4.22 -13.99 7.08
N PHE A 300 -5.11 -14.53 6.26
CA PHE A 300 -5.04 -14.45 4.80
C PHE A 300 -4.90 -13.00 4.33
N SER A 301 -4.03 -12.80 3.35
CA SER A 301 -3.77 -11.48 2.75
C SER A 301 -3.49 -10.37 3.78
N THR A 302 -2.68 -10.68 4.79
CA THR A 302 -2.19 -9.69 5.76
C THR A 302 -1.11 -8.83 5.12
N ALA A 303 -1.39 -7.55 4.93
CA ALA A 303 -0.48 -6.60 4.30
C ALA A 303 0.42 -5.90 5.34
N PRO A 304 1.75 -5.82 5.13
CA PRO A 304 2.64 -5.01 5.93
C PRO A 304 2.37 -3.52 5.71
N VAL A 305 2.56 -2.73 6.75
CA VAL A 305 2.44 -1.28 6.66
C VAL A 305 3.72 -0.67 6.06
N THR A 306 3.54 0.33 5.21
CA THR A 306 4.65 1.18 4.74
C THR A 306 4.67 2.47 5.55
N VAL A 307 5.73 2.68 6.32
CA VAL A 307 5.96 3.95 7.02
C VAL A 307 6.55 4.97 6.04
N VAL A 308 5.89 6.14 5.94
CA VAL A 308 6.31 7.24 5.07
C VAL A 308 6.70 8.47 5.90
N GLY A 309 7.52 9.33 5.32
CA GLY A 309 8.07 10.51 6.00
C GLY A 309 9.34 10.19 6.78
N ILE A 310 9.84 11.19 7.53
CA ILE A 310 11.01 11.04 8.38
C ILE A 310 10.53 10.93 9.82
N PRO A 311 10.63 9.76 10.48
CA PRO A 311 10.29 9.64 11.88
C PRO A 311 11.25 10.48 12.72
N ILE A 312 10.70 11.31 13.60
CA ILE A 312 11.49 12.08 14.57
C ILE A 312 12.16 11.15 15.58
N ALA A 313 11.51 10.03 15.91
CA ALA A 313 12.03 8.99 16.77
C ALA A 313 11.89 7.60 16.12
N PRO A 314 12.73 6.60 16.47
CA PRO A 314 12.49 5.23 16.07
C PRO A 314 11.13 4.79 16.59
N THR A 315 10.24 4.33 15.71
CA THR A 315 9.06 3.60 16.16
C THR A 315 9.51 2.25 16.70
N ALA A 316 9.18 1.96 17.95
CA ALA A 316 9.51 0.67 18.55
C ALA A 316 8.72 -0.49 17.92
N ASN A 317 7.66 -0.17 17.20
CA ASN A 317 6.71 -1.11 16.62
C ASN A 317 6.39 -0.76 15.17
N THR A 318 6.12 -1.79 14.40
CA THR A 318 5.52 -1.71 13.07
C THR A 318 4.28 -2.59 13.00
N PHE A 319 3.49 -2.47 11.94
CA PHE A 319 2.18 -3.10 11.89
C PHE A 319 1.95 -3.88 10.60
N TYR A 320 0.98 -4.81 10.69
CA TYR A 320 0.40 -5.52 9.56
C TYR A 320 -1.12 -5.49 9.70
N VAL A 321 -1.83 -5.42 8.58
CA VAL A 321 -3.28 -5.33 8.57
C VAL A 321 -3.85 -6.36 7.59
N ALA A 322 -4.84 -7.13 8.04
CA ALA A 322 -5.66 -7.99 7.17
C ALA A 322 -7.08 -7.49 7.13
N GLY A 323 -7.67 -7.40 5.95
CA GLY A 323 -9.11 -7.22 5.77
C GLY A 323 -9.83 -8.56 5.95
N VAL A 324 -10.88 -8.59 6.75
CA VAL A 324 -11.71 -9.77 7.02
C VAL A 324 -13.17 -9.42 6.75
N PRO A 325 -13.71 -9.71 5.56
CA PRO A 325 -15.10 -9.46 5.24
C PRO A 325 -16.06 -10.02 6.30
N GLY A 326 -17.13 -9.30 6.59
CA GLY A 326 -18.09 -9.64 7.65
C GLY A 326 -17.63 -9.28 9.07
N THR A 327 -16.33 -9.01 9.29
CA THR A 327 -15.77 -8.70 10.62
C THR A 327 -15.17 -7.29 10.68
N GLY A 328 -14.27 -6.95 9.77
CA GLY A 328 -13.49 -5.71 9.77
C GLY A 328 -12.02 -5.99 9.51
N TYR A 329 -11.14 -5.71 10.48
CA TYR A 329 -9.70 -5.80 10.26
C TYR A 329 -8.99 -6.51 11.40
N ARG A 330 -7.95 -7.30 11.09
CA ARG A 330 -7.00 -7.79 12.08
C ARG A 330 -5.76 -6.89 12.05
N LEU A 331 -5.44 -6.30 13.18
CA LEU A 331 -4.27 -5.46 13.38
C LEU A 331 -3.21 -6.26 14.14
N TYR A 332 -2.08 -6.50 13.49
CA TYR A 332 -0.91 -7.12 14.10
C TYR A 332 0.15 -6.08 14.39
N ARG A 333 0.84 -6.20 15.51
CA ARG A 333 1.97 -5.37 15.91
C ARG A 333 3.25 -6.21 15.98
N MET A 334 4.27 -5.77 15.26
CA MET A 334 5.60 -6.36 15.29
C MET A 334 6.54 -5.44 16.05
N SER A 335 7.34 -6.00 16.95
CA SER A 335 8.39 -5.30 17.70
C SER A 335 9.74 -5.83 17.30
N ASN A 336 10.80 -5.00 17.38
CA ASN A 336 12.17 -5.34 17.00
C ASN A 336 12.29 -5.86 15.55
N SER A 337 11.62 -5.21 14.62
CA SER A 337 11.50 -5.68 13.23
C SER A 337 12.82 -5.96 12.50
N ALA A 338 13.93 -5.34 12.91
CA ALA A 338 15.26 -5.55 12.34
C ALA A 338 16.17 -6.46 13.18
N GLY A 339 15.69 -6.97 14.29
CA GLY A 339 16.54 -7.66 15.28
C GLY A 339 16.29 -9.16 15.39
N PRO A 340 17.18 -9.88 16.05
CA PRO A 340 17.01 -11.33 16.30
C PRO A 340 15.85 -11.64 17.27
N GLY A 341 15.40 -10.66 18.06
CA GLY A 341 14.28 -10.76 18.99
C GLY A 341 12.97 -10.23 18.42
N THR A 342 12.76 -10.30 17.11
CA THR A 342 11.49 -9.92 16.48
C THR A 342 10.33 -10.71 17.07
N THR A 343 9.28 -10.00 17.47
CA THR A 343 8.03 -10.58 17.99
C THR A 343 6.84 -10.07 17.22
N LEU A 344 5.77 -10.85 17.13
CA LEU A 344 4.50 -10.48 16.54
C LEU A 344 3.37 -10.77 17.51
N VAL A 345 2.42 -9.86 17.61
CA VAL A 345 1.17 -10.04 18.35
C VAL A 345 -0.03 -9.66 17.49
N LEU A 346 -1.15 -10.40 17.62
CA LEU A 346 -2.43 -9.90 17.18
C LEU A 346 -2.88 -8.88 18.25
N GLN A 347 -2.75 -7.59 17.90
CA GLN A 347 -3.08 -6.50 18.83
C GLN A 347 -4.60 -6.36 18.99
N ALA A 348 -5.34 -6.44 17.89
CA ALA A 348 -6.79 -6.31 17.93
C ALA A 348 -7.47 -6.91 16.70
N THR A 349 -8.73 -7.33 16.89
CA THR A 349 -9.71 -7.43 15.81
C THR A 349 -10.55 -6.15 15.83
N VAL A 350 -10.34 -5.31 14.83
CA VAL A 350 -10.98 -4.00 14.71
C VAL A 350 -12.34 -4.17 14.04
N ALA A 351 -13.41 -3.94 14.80
CA ALA A 351 -14.77 -4.09 14.28
C ALA A 351 -15.10 -2.99 13.27
N SER A 352 -15.32 -3.36 12.03
CA SER A 352 -15.73 -2.48 10.92
C SER A 352 -16.16 -3.34 9.73
N ALA A 353 -17.21 -4.11 9.90
CA ALA A 353 -17.70 -5.08 8.93
C ALA A 353 -17.92 -4.46 7.54
N TYR A 354 -17.62 -5.23 6.51
CA TYR A 354 -17.87 -4.90 5.10
C TYR A 354 -18.16 -6.18 4.30
N ALA A 355 -18.79 -6.02 3.15
CA ALA A 355 -19.00 -7.12 2.22
C ALA A 355 -17.89 -7.09 1.14
N SER A 356 -17.37 -8.25 0.77
CA SER A 356 -16.58 -8.40 -0.45
C SER A 356 -17.42 -8.00 -1.67
N PRO A 357 -16.79 -7.58 -2.79
CA PRO A 357 -17.51 -7.43 -4.05
C PRO A 357 -18.35 -8.68 -4.34
N SER A 358 -19.66 -8.52 -4.53
CA SER A 358 -20.60 -9.62 -4.73
C SER A 358 -20.79 -9.97 -6.21
N ARG A 359 -20.24 -9.15 -7.10
CA ARG A 359 -20.40 -9.24 -8.54
C ARG A 359 -19.07 -8.97 -9.25
N ARG A 360 -18.93 -9.54 -10.44
CA ARG A 360 -17.82 -9.22 -11.34
C ARG A 360 -18.01 -7.85 -11.98
N VAL A 361 -16.91 -7.28 -12.47
CA VAL A 361 -16.87 -5.99 -13.19
C VAL A 361 -17.35 -6.19 -14.61
N ASN A 362 -18.36 -5.44 -15.03
CA ASN A 362 -18.86 -5.47 -16.40
C ASN A 362 -17.95 -4.66 -17.33
N GLN A 363 -17.86 -5.08 -18.59
CA GLN A 363 -17.16 -4.37 -19.66
C GLN A 363 -18.14 -3.93 -20.76
N CYS A 364 -17.79 -2.92 -21.53
CA CYS A 364 -18.61 -2.40 -22.62
C CYS A 364 -18.75 -3.40 -23.77
N GLY A 365 -19.99 -3.69 -24.19
CA GLY A 365 -20.25 -4.46 -25.42
C GLY A 365 -19.78 -5.91 -25.42
N THR A 366 -19.45 -6.49 -24.26
CA THR A 366 -19.08 -7.90 -24.14
C THR A 366 -19.69 -8.54 -22.89
N ALA A 367 -19.90 -9.84 -22.93
CA ALA A 367 -20.30 -10.65 -21.77
C ALA A 367 -19.10 -11.02 -20.85
N THR A 368 -17.87 -10.86 -21.32
CA THR A 368 -16.67 -11.11 -20.52
C THR A 368 -16.57 -10.09 -19.40
N THR A 369 -16.44 -10.55 -18.18
CA THR A 369 -16.35 -9.73 -16.97
C THR A 369 -14.98 -9.85 -16.33
N LEU A 370 -14.57 -8.81 -15.56
CA LEU A 370 -13.27 -8.78 -14.90
C LEU A 370 -13.37 -9.16 -13.42
N ASP A 371 -12.27 -9.60 -12.86
CA ASP A 371 -12.12 -9.91 -11.44
C ASP A 371 -11.94 -8.64 -10.60
N PRO A 372 -12.83 -8.33 -9.64
CA PRO A 372 -12.67 -7.20 -8.73
C PRO A 372 -11.85 -7.53 -7.47
N LEU A 373 -11.30 -8.73 -7.35
CA LEU A 373 -10.77 -9.33 -6.13
C LEU A 373 -11.84 -9.56 -5.04
N ASP A 374 -11.40 -10.11 -3.91
CA ASP A 374 -12.24 -10.61 -2.82
C ASP A 374 -12.41 -9.64 -1.63
N GLY A 375 -12.08 -8.37 -1.80
CA GLY A 375 -12.13 -7.38 -0.73
C GLY A 375 -10.91 -7.39 0.19
N ARG A 376 -9.84 -8.10 -0.17
CA ARG A 376 -8.55 -8.05 0.53
C ARG A 376 -7.92 -6.66 0.44
N ILE A 377 -7.07 -6.32 1.42
CA ILE A 377 -6.20 -5.16 1.31
C ILE A 377 -5.08 -5.52 0.32
N ALA A 378 -5.24 -5.15 -0.94
CA ALA A 378 -4.31 -5.51 -2.01
C ALA A 378 -3.05 -4.63 -2.04
N TRP A 379 -3.15 -3.39 -1.59
CA TRP A 379 -2.06 -2.42 -1.50
C TRP A 379 -1.54 -2.31 -0.06
N ALA A 380 -0.24 -2.13 0.13
CA ALA A 380 0.35 -1.96 1.46
C ALA A 380 -0.24 -0.73 2.16
N PRO A 381 -0.83 -0.88 3.36
CA PRO A 381 -1.30 0.25 4.15
C PRO A 381 -0.18 1.23 4.46
N VAL A 382 -0.51 2.49 4.68
CA VAL A 382 0.47 3.56 4.88
C VAL A 382 0.30 4.17 6.26
N GLN A 383 1.41 4.31 6.99
CA GLN A 383 1.48 5.06 8.24
C GLN A 383 2.45 6.22 8.06
N ALA A 384 1.98 7.44 8.30
CA ALA A 384 2.88 8.57 8.42
C ALA A 384 3.72 8.43 9.70
N ALA A 385 4.98 8.80 9.62
CA ALA A 385 5.88 8.71 10.77
C ALA A 385 5.30 9.42 12.00
N ASN A 386 5.35 8.74 13.13
CA ASN A 386 4.79 9.18 14.43
C ASN A 386 3.25 9.30 14.51
N SER A 387 2.54 9.01 13.44
CA SER A 387 1.09 9.00 13.46
C SER A 387 0.55 7.71 14.09
N PRO A 388 -0.48 7.77 14.93
CA PRO A 388 -1.17 6.57 15.39
C PRO A 388 -2.12 5.99 14.33
N PHE A 389 -2.19 6.55 13.12
CA PHE A 389 -3.14 6.14 12.10
C PHE A 389 -2.47 5.36 10.97
N ILE A 390 -3.05 4.20 10.64
CA ILE A 390 -2.69 3.38 9.48
C ILE A 390 -3.79 3.54 8.44
N TRP A 391 -3.44 4.13 7.30
CA TRP A 391 -4.33 4.36 6.16
C TRP A 391 -4.35 3.16 5.24
N PHE A 392 -5.54 2.77 4.78
CA PHE A 392 -5.72 1.60 3.92
C PHE A 392 -6.85 1.79 2.92
N THR A 393 -6.89 0.92 1.91
CA THR A 393 -7.98 0.80 0.94
C THR A 393 -8.15 -0.64 0.48
N HIS A 394 -9.36 -1.00 0.07
CA HIS A 394 -9.68 -2.28 -0.54
C HIS A 394 -10.98 -2.23 -1.33
N GLY A 395 -11.26 -3.27 -2.11
CA GLY A 395 -12.54 -3.47 -2.77
C GLY A 395 -13.66 -3.80 -1.77
N THR A 396 -14.88 -3.40 -2.08
CA THR A 396 -16.08 -3.72 -1.27
C THR A 396 -17.31 -3.78 -2.18
N ASP A 397 -18.41 -4.31 -1.66
CA ASP A 397 -19.72 -4.17 -2.31
C ASP A 397 -20.38 -2.86 -1.89
N ILE A 398 -20.87 -2.11 -2.86
CA ILE A 398 -21.69 -0.91 -2.64
C ILE A 398 -22.98 -1.06 -3.45
N ALA A 399 -24.07 -1.44 -2.79
CA ALA A 399 -25.39 -1.64 -3.41
C ALA A 399 -25.36 -2.61 -4.62
N GLY A 400 -24.60 -3.69 -4.53
CA GLY A 400 -24.46 -4.71 -5.58
C GLY A 400 -23.47 -4.35 -6.69
N TYR A 401 -22.68 -3.29 -6.52
CA TYR A 401 -21.60 -2.91 -7.41
C TYR A 401 -20.25 -3.11 -6.73
N PRO A 402 -19.22 -3.56 -7.45
CA PRO A 402 -17.85 -3.38 -6.98
C PRO A 402 -17.61 -1.89 -6.67
N GLY A 403 -17.03 -1.61 -5.55
CA GLY A 403 -16.72 -0.27 -5.10
C GLY A 403 -15.45 -0.25 -4.26
N VAL A 404 -14.97 0.92 -3.92
CA VAL A 404 -13.75 1.14 -3.16
C VAL A 404 -14.10 1.59 -1.75
N ARG A 405 -13.46 0.96 -0.75
CA ARG A 405 -13.48 1.40 0.64
C ARG A 405 -12.08 1.87 1.03
N TYR A 406 -12.01 2.99 1.74
CA TYR A 406 -10.78 3.53 2.29
C TYR A 406 -10.99 4.01 3.72
N GLY A 407 -9.91 4.15 4.48
CA GLY A 407 -10.01 4.61 5.84
C GLY A 407 -8.71 4.59 6.60
N ALA A 408 -8.81 4.79 7.92
CA ALA A 408 -7.70 4.71 8.84
C ALA A 408 -8.04 3.87 10.06
N ILE A 409 -7.07 3.08 10.52
CA ILE A 409 -7.10 2.38 11.80
C ILE A 409 -6.23 3.15 12.79
N SER A 410 -6.80 3.49 13.95
CA SER A 410 -6.04 4.03 15.07
C SER A 410 -5.35 2.88 15.82
N THR A 411 -4.02 2.93 15.90
CA THR A 411 -3.22 1.93 16.63
C THR A 411 -3.29 2.11 18.15
N SER A 412 -3.74 3.26 18.62
CA SER A 412 -3.89 3.57 20.05
C SER A 412 -5.25 3.16 20.61
N THR A 413 -6.32 3.29 19.80
CA THR A 413 -7.69 2.95 20.23
C THR A 413 -8.21 1.65 19.63
N ASN A 414 -7.51 1.07 18.66
CA ASN A 414 -7.93 -0.11 17.90
C ASN A 414 -9.32 0.07 17.24
N THR A 415 -9.54 1.25 16.67
CA THR A 415 -10.78 1.58 15.97
C THR A 415 -10.51 1.94 14.53
N ALA A 416 -11.50 1.76 13.64
CA ALA A 416 -11.40 2.17 12.24
C ALA A 416 -12.43 3.24 11.92
N THR A 417 -12.01 4.24 11.17
CA THR A 417 -12.91 5.19 10.50
C THR A 417 -12.77 4.98 9.00
N VAL A 418 -13.90 4.78 8.32
CA VAL A 418 -13.94 4.35 6.93
C VAL A 418 -14.94 5.16 6.11
N ALA A 419 -14.71 5.23 4.81
CA ALA A 419 -15.61 5.80 3.83
C ALA A 419 -15.53 5.02 2.50
N ASN A 420 -16.45 5.28 1.59
CA ASN A 420 -16.49 4.66 0.27
C ASN A 420 -16.15 5.70 -0.82
N ALA A 421 -15.55 5.23 -1.91
CA ALA A 421 -15.30 6.00 -3.13
C ALA A 421 -15.77 5.22 -4.34
N PHE A 422 -16.25 5.93 -5.36
CA PHE A 422 -16.68 5.40 -6.64
C PHE A 422 -16.75 6.52 -7.69
N HIS A 423 -16.59 6.18 -8.96
CA HIS A 423 -16.64 7.14 -10.07
C HIS A 423 -18.04 7.71 -10.30
N SER A 424 -19.03 6.82 -10.37
CA SER A 424 -20.43 7.19 -10.61
C SER A 424 -21.39 6.25 -9.88
N GLY A 425 -22.68 6.59 -9.85
CA GLY A 425 -23.72 5.72 -9.31
C GLY A 425 -23.87 4.38 -10.04
N THR A 426 -23.34 4.24 -11.25
CA THR A 426 -23.44 3.06 -12.10
C THR A 426 -22.11 2.42 -12.46
N SER A 427 -20.98 3.00 -12.04
CA SER A 427 -19.65 2.43 -12.30
C SER A 427 -19.40 1.14 -11.50
N ASP A 428 -18.52 0.29 -11.99
CA ASP A 428 -17.87 -0.76 -11.23
C ASP A 428 -16.45 -0.27 -10.92
N ASP A 429 -16.11 -0.12 -9.62
CA ASP A 429 -14.87 0.47 -9.15
C ASP A 429 -14.05 -0.58 -8.41
N PHE A 430 -12.79 -0.76 -8.76
CA PHE A 430 -12.01 -1.89 -8.26
C PHE A 430 -10.50 -1.63 -8.31
N ASN A 431 -9.71 -2.56 -7.76
CA ASN A 431 -8.24 -2.53 -7.72
C ASN A 431 -7.67 -1.19 -7.19
N PRO A 432 -8.06 -0.76 -5.98
CA PRO A 432 -7.61 0.51 -5.43
C PRO A 432 -6.22 0.44 -4.82
N SER A 433 -5.55 1.61 -4.79
CA SER A 433 -4.35 1.87 -3.98
C SER A 433 -4.41 3.27 -3.37
N LEU A 434 -3.77 3.43 -2.21
CA LEU A 434 -3.83 4.65 -1.41
C LEU A 434 -2.45 5.07 -0.94
N GLY A 435 -2.16 6.37 -1.04
CA GLY A 435 -1.05 7.03 -0.38
C GLY A 435 -1.57 8.03 0.65
N ALA A 436 -0.85 8.19 1.74
CA ALA A 436 -1.16 9.17 2.77
C ALA A 436 0.12 9.85 3.27
N PHE A 437 0.00 11.10 3.70
CA PHE A 437 1.08 11.85 4.32
C PHE A 437 0.52 12.76 5.40
N GLU A 438 1.14 12.76 6.56
CA GLU A 438 0.78 13.66 7.66
C GLU A 438 1.58 14.94 7.52
N VAL A 439 0.90 16.04 7.29
CA VAL A 439 1.52 17.36 7.09
C VAL A 439 1.78 18.05 8.43
N THR A 440 0.83 17.96 9.33
CA THR A 440 0.92 18.35 10.74
C THR A 440 0.19 17.31 11.57
N PRO A 441 0.44 17.20 12.89
CA PRO A 441 -0.22 16.20 13.73
C PRO A 441 -1.73 16.14 13.50
N ASN A 442 -2.23 14.96 13.16
CA ASN A 442 -3.63 14.65 12.83
C ASN A 442 -4.20 15.39 11.59
N SER A 443 -3.34 15.88 10.71
CA SER A 443 -3.75 16.53 9.45
C SER A 443 -3.13 15.81 8.26
N PHE A 444 -3.96 15.05 7.54
CA PHE A 444 -3.52 14.12 6.50
C PHE A 444 -3.88 14.59 5.10
N GLN A 445 -2.95 14.41 4.18
CA GLN A 445 -3.20 14.36 2.74
C GLN A 445 -3.39 12.91 2.33
N ILE A 446 -4.33 12.68 1.42
CA ILE A 446 -4.63 11.36 0.88
C ILE A 446 -4.70 11.44 -0.64
N TRP A 447 -4.15 10.42 -1.27
CA TRP A 447 -4.30 10.12 -2.68
C TRP A 447 -4.90 8.72 -2.80
N LEU A 448 -6.01 8.61 -3.53
CA LEU A 448 -6.68 7.35 -3.81
C LEU A 448 -6.76 7.17 -5.33
N ASN A 449 -6.27 6.05 -5.81
CA ASN A 449 -6.27 5.63 -7.20
C ASN A 449 -7.04 4.33 -7.33
N TRP A 450 -7.84 4.19 -8.38
CA TRP A 450 -8.55 2.94 -8.67
C TRP A 450 -8.87 2.79 -10.15
N ALA A 451 -9.19 1.58 -10.57
CA ALA A 451 -9.73 1.29 -11.88
C ALA A 451 -11.26 1.34 -11.84
N TYR A 452 -11.89 1.75 -12.93
CA TYR A 452 -13.33 1.70 -13.06
C TYR A 452 -13.79 1.35 -14.49
N THR A 453 -14.99 0.78 -14.58
CA THR A 453 -15.81 0.74 -15.80
C THR A 453 -17.14 1.38 -15.51
N ASP A 454 -17.81 1.93 -16.52
CA ASP A 454 -19.18 2.42 -16.36
C ASP A 454 -20.04 2.05 -17.55
N THR A 455 -20.70 0.91 -17.44
CA THR A 455 -21.61 0.40 -18.47
C THR A 455 -23.02 1.00 -18.38
N GLY A 456 -23.31 1.75 -17.32
CA GLY A 456 -24.59 2.47 -17.14
C GLY A 456 -24.55 3.92 -17.57
N ALA A 457 -23.37 4.47 -17.92
CA ALA A 457 -23.23 5.81 -18.44
C ALA A 457 -23.85 5.93 -19.84
N SER A 458 -24.27 7.14 -20.22
CA SER A 458 -24.79 7.44 -21.58
C SER A 458 -23.80 7.09 -22.69
N THR A 459 -22.50 7.20 -22.40
CA THR A 459 -21.42 6.64 -23.20
C THR A 459 -20.70 5.63 -22.35
N CYS A 460 -20.80 4.35 -22.72
CA CYS A 460 -20.17 3.27 -21.99
C CYS A 460 -18.66 3.50 -21.81
N ARG A 461 -18.15 3.33 -20.59
CA ARG A 461 -16.73 3.51 -20.25
C ARG A 461 -16.07 2.16 -20.07
N ASN A 462 -15.05 1.89 -20.89
CA ASN A 462 -14.14 0.77 -20.70
C ASN A 462 -13.22 1.03 -19.51
N THR A 463 -12.45 0.01 -19.13
CA THR A 463 -11.58 0.08 -17.95
C THR A 463 -10.63 1.25 -18.01
N SER A 464 -10.85 2.18 -17.13
CA SER A 464 -10.22 3.50 -17.03
C SER A 464 -9.59 3.68 -15.65
N MET A 465 -8.70 4.66 -15.50
CA MET A 465 -8.06 5.00 -14.23
C MET A 465 -8.68 6.25 -13.65
N ALA A 466 -9.13 6.18 -12.41
CA ALA A 466 -9.62 7.31 -11.63
C ALA A 466 -8.68 7.66 -10.48
N PHE A 467 -8.71 8.92 -10.11
CA PHE A 467 -7.98 9.47 -8.99
C PHE A 467 -8.85 10.45 -8.22
N ASP A 468 -8.82 10.35 -6.92
CA ASP A 468 -9.28 11.39 -6.01
C ASP A 468 -8.27 11.62 -4.88
N GLY A 469 -8.37 12.75 -4.23
CA GLY A 469 -7.49 13.08 -3.12
C GLY A 469 -7.93 14.33 -2.39
N VAL A 470 -7.45 14.49 -1.19
CA VAL A 470 -7.82 15.59 -0.30
C VAL A 470 -6.58 16.25 0.29
N LEU A 471 -6.59 17.58 0.35
CA LEU A 471 -5.66 18.38 1.16
C LEU A 471 -5.86 18.11 2.65
N PRO A 472 -4.84 18.41 3.48
CA PRO A 472 -4.88 18.14 4.90
C PRO A 472 -6.11 18.70 5.59
N GLY A 473 -6.70 17.88 6.46
CA GLY A 473 -7.80 18.22 7.36
C GLY A 473 -7.86 17.21 8.48
N GLY A 474 -8.46 17.57 9.61
CA GLY A 474 -8.62 16.66 10.74
C GLY A 474 -9.58 15.52 10.45
N GLY A 475 -9.31 14.34 11.02
CA GLY A 475 -10.12 13.14 10.86
C GLY A 475 -9.89 12.41 9.53
N VAL A 476 -10.73 11.40 9.23
CA VAL A 476 -10.76 10.76 7.91
C VAL A 476 -11.51 11.67 6.96
N PRO A 477 -10.83 12.31 6.01
CA PRO A 477 -11.48 13.23 5.09
C PRO A 477 -12.40 12.45 4.16
N ALA A 478 -13.64 12.91 4.03
CA ALA A 478 -14.51 12.46 2.95
C ALA A 478 -13.93 12.95 1.62
N LEU A 479 -13.69 12.04 0.69
CA LEU A 479 -13.45 12.37 -0.70
C LEU A 479 -14.73 12.99 -1.27
N THR A 480 -14.58 13.99 -2.09
CA THR A 480 -15.70 14.83 -2.53
C THR A 480 -16.51 14.21 -3.68
N ASN A 481 -16.24 12.95 -4.07
CA ASN A 481 -16.78 12.29 -5.27
C ASN A 481 -16.58 13.12 -6.56
N THR A 482 -15.51 13.87 -6.60
CA THR A 482 -15.08 14.66 -7.77
C THR A 482 -13.78 14.09 -8.31
N ASP A 483 -13.76 12.77 -8.49
CA ASP A 483 -12.60 12.10 -9.06
C ASP A 483 -12.24 12.65 -10.44
N VAL A 484 -10.99 12.48 -10.80
CA VAL A 484 -10.46 12.84 -12.12
C VAL A 484 -10.13 11.55 -12.86
N THR A 485 -10.70 11.37 -14.04
CA THR A 485 -10.27 10.32 -14.95
C THR A 485 -8.90 10.69 -15.54
N LEU A 486 -7.89 9.89 -15.24
CA LEU A 486 -6.50 10.13 -15.67
C LEU A 486 -6.20 9.51 -17.04
N VAL A 487 -6.86 8.40 -17.37
CA VAL A 487 -6.85 7.76 -18.69
C VAL A 487 -8.15 7.02 -18.91
N VAL A 488 -8.66 7.09 -20.14
CA VAL A 488 -9.86 6.37 -20.57
C VAL A 488 -9.43 5.15 -21.37
N GLY A 489 -9.94 3.97 -20.99
CA GLY A 489 -9.77 2.75 -21.77
C GLY A 489 -10.54 2.81 -23.08
N SER A 490 -9.92 2.35 -24.16
CA SER A 490 -10.53 2.39 -25.51
C SER A 490 -11.17 1.07 -25.92
N ASN A 491 -10.93 -0.02 -25.19
CA ASN A 491 -11.40 -1.36 -25.57
C ASN A 491 -11.60 -2.26 -24.34
N THR A 492 -12.21 -3.41 -24.57
CA THR A 492 -12.40 -4.50 -23.61
C THR A 492 -11.27 -5.52 -23.71
N ASN A 493 -11.10 -6.33 -22.68
CA ASN A 493 -10.21 -7.48 -22.68
C ASN A 493 -11.04 -8.78 -22.74
N SER A 494 -10.58 -9.74 -23.51
CA SER A 494 -11.19 -11.08 -23.57
C SER A 494 -10.80 -11.97 -22.38
N ASN A 495 -9.77 -11.61 -21.62
CA ASN A 495 -9.37 -12.29 -20.40
C ASN A 495 -10.19 -11.76 -19.21
N THR A 496 -10.56 -12.65 -18.30
CA THR A 496 -11.29 -12.34 -17.07
C THR A 496 -10.41 -11.74 -15.98
N ARG A 497 -9.08 -11.88 -16.08
CA ARG A 497 -8.09 -11.30 -15.16
C ARG A 497 -7.81 -9.85 -15.51
N PHE A 498 -7.90 -8.98 -14.49
CA PHE A 498 -7.48 -7.59 -14.63
C PHE A 498 -6.06 -7.38 -14.18
N GLY A 499 -5.73 -7.82 -12.99
CA GLY A 499 -4.47 -7.61 -12.28
C GLY A 499 -4.74 -7.39 -10.81
N ASP A 500 -3.82 -7.86 -9.99
CA ASP A 500 -4.00 -7.90 -8.55
C ASP A 500 -3.43 -6.64 -7.88
N TYR A 501 -2.67 -5.83 -8.63
CA TYR A 501 -1.91 -4.71 -8.07
C TYR A 501 -2.17 -3.39 -8.80
N SER A 502 -2.11 -2.33 -8.02
CA SER A 502 -1.94 -0.93 -8.41
C SER A 502 -1.06 -0.26 -7.36
N SER A 503 -0.64 0.98 -7.54
CA SER A 503 0.18 1.64 -6.53
C SER A 503 -0.04 3.14 -6.42
N VAL A 504 0.14 3.65 -5.19
CA VAL A 504 0.29 5.07 -4.88
C VAL A 504 1.48 5.24 -3.96
N HIS A 505 2.46 6.01 -4.39
CA HIS A 505 3.62 6.38 -3.57
C HIS A 505 3.74 7.88 -3.42
N VAL A 506 3.96 8.35 -2.19
CA VAL A 506 4.32 9.75 -1.95
C VAL A 506 5.66 10.02 -2.63
N ASP A 507 5.71 11.04 -3.48
CA ASP A 507 6.93 11.44 -4.19
C ASP A 507 7.86 12.20 -3.23
N PRO A 508 9.11 11.75 -3.04
CA PRO A 508 10.06 12.37 -2.14
C PRO A 508 10.67 13.66 -2.73
N VAL A 509 9.84 14.52 -3.32
CA VAL A 509 10.28 15.85 -3.76
C VAL A 509 10.72 16.66 -2.54
N ALA A 510 11.86 17.32 -2.64
CA ALA A 510 12.33 18.22 -1.59
C ALA A 510 11.30 19.33 -1.35
N ALA A 511 11.00 19.59 -0.09
CA ALA A 511 10.09 20.67 0.27
C ALA A 511 10.62 22.01 -0.20
N SER A 512 9.73 22.82 -0.75
CA SER A 512 9.99 24.20 -1.13
C SER A 512 8.86 25.11 -0.66
N ALA A 513 9.00 26.42 -0.78
CA ALA A 513 7.93 27.35 -0.44
C ALA A 513 6.65 27.12 -1.26
N THR A 514 6.78 26.65 -2.50
CA THR A 514 5.66 26.38 -3.41
C THR A 514 5.21 24.93 -3.41
N CYS A 515 6.08 23.99 -2.98
CA CYS A 515 5.78 22.56 -2.89
C CYS A 515 6.21 22.00 -1.54
N PRO A 516 5.36 22.08 -0.51
CA PRO A 516 5.63 21.44 0.77
C PRO A 516 5.82 19.92 0.63
N ALA A 517 6.59 19.32 1.54
CA ALA A 517 6.78 17.88 1.59
C ALA A 517 5.45 17.13 1.59
N GLY A 518 5.41 15.99 0.89
CA GLY A 518 4.23 15.16 0.80
C GLY A 518 3.09 15.72 -0.07
N ARG A 519 3.33 16.74 -0.88
CA ARG A 519 2.32 17.32 -1.79
C ARG A 519 2.18 16.62 -3.13
N THR A 520 3.08 15.74 -3.47
CA THR A 520 3.12 15.03 -4.75
C THR A 520 3.07 13.53 -4.51
N ALA A 521 2.36 12.80 -5.35
CA ALA A 521 2.34 11.35 -5.38
C ALA A 521 2.48 10.82 -6.80
N LEU A 522 3.05 9.61 -6.93
CA LEU A 522 3.01 8.78 -8.12
C LEU A 522 1.87 7.78 -7.98
N LEU A 523 1.05 7.68 -9.02
CA LEU A 523 -0.02 6.71 -9.18
C LEU A 523 0.35 5.77 -10.33
N ALA A 524 0.11 4.47 -10.18
CA ALA A 524 0.23 3.51 -11.25
C ALA A 524 -0.99 2.58 -11.29
N GLN A 525 -1.54 2.38 -12.48
CA GLN A 525 -2.72 1.56 -12.70
C GLN A 525 -2.69 0.92 -14.10
N GLN A 526 -3.35 -0.24 -14.21
CA GLN A 526 -3.66 -0.87 -15.49
C GLN A 526 -4.93 -0.29 -16.10
N TYR A 527 -4.99 -0.22 -17.42
CA TYR A 527 -6.17 0.06 -18.23
C TYR A 527 -6.13 -0.75 -19.52
N PHE A 528 -7.22 -0.77 -20.31
CA PHE A 528 -7.25 -1.51 -21.57
C PHE A 528 -7.24 -0.61 -22.80
N VAL A 529 -6.40 -0.97 -23.76
CA VAL A 529 -6.25 -0.32 -25.04
C VAL A 529 -6.00 -1.35 -26.14
N GLY A 530 -6.73 -1.28 -27.27
CA GLY A 530 -6.53 -2.20 -28.38
C GLY A 530 -6.77 -3.68 -28.06
N GLY A 531 -7.57 -4.00 -27.02
CA GLY A 531 -7.85 -5.38 -26.59
C GLY A 531 -6.77 -6.00 -25.68
N THR A 532 -5.75 -5.23 -25.30
CA THR A 532 -4.65 -5.65 -24.42
C THR A 532 -4.54 -4.70 -23.23
N TRP A 533 -3.80 -5.09 -22.20
CA TRP A 533 -3.52 -4.18 -21.11
C TRP A 533 -2.34 -3.26 -21.43
N ALA A 534 -2.41 -2.07 -20.88
CA ALA A 534 -1.31 -1.14 -20.74
C ALA A 534 -1.33 -0.53 -19.33
N THR A 535 -0.22 0.04 -18.91
CA THR A 535 -0.12 0.72 -17.64
C THR A 535 -0.07 2.24 -17.83
N ARG A 536 -0.53 2.97 -16.82
CA ARG A 536 -0.45 4.42 -16.77
C ARG A 536 0.24 4.86 -15.51
N LEU A 537 1.23 5.72 -15.66
CA LEU A 537 1.96 6.34 -14.56
C LEU A 537 1.65 7.83 -14.55
N VAL A 538 1.17 8.31 -13.40
CA VAL A 538 0.73 9.70 -13.27
C VAL A 538 1.30 10.30 -12.00
N ARG A 539 2.03 11.41 -12.11
CA ARG A 539 2.42 12.21 -10.97
C ARG A 539 1.39 13.32 -10.77
N VAL A 540 0.86 13.41 -9.58
CA VAL A 540 -0.16 14.40 -9.20
C VAL A 540 0.30 15.17 -7.97
N SER A 541 -0.07 16.44 -7.91
CA SER A 541 0.17 17.27 -6.74
C SER A 541 -1.07 18.05 -6.34
N PHE A 542 -1.06 18.56 -5.10
CA PHE A 542 -2.03 19.52 -4.62
C PHE A 542 -1.43 20.92 -4.67
N GLY A 543 -1.99 21.75 -5.55
CA GLY A 543 -1.57 23.11 -5.76
C GLY A 543 -0.52 23.28 -6.87
N PRO A 544 -0.39 24.51 -7.38
CA PRO A 544 0.61 24.84 -8.40
C PRO A 544 2.02 24.85 -7.78
N GLY A 545 3.01 24.58 -8.60
CA GLY A 545 4.43 24.73 -8.23
C GLY A 545 5.13 23.47 -7.70
N CYS A 546 4.43 22.35 -7.69
CA CYS A 546 5.06 21.05 -7.53
C CYS A 546 5.28 20.37 -8.86
#